data_0b43e01593e0e1e21cb846aa94d25de1
#
_entry.id   0b43e01593e0e1e21cb846aa94d25de1
#
_cell.length_a   1.000
_cell.length_b   1.000
_cell.length_c   1.000
_cell.angle_alpha   90.00
_cell.angle_beta   90.00
_cell.angle_gamma   90.00
#
_symmetry.space_group_name_H-M   'P 1'
#
loop_
_entity.id
_entity.type
_entity.pdbx_description
1 polymer ?
#
loop_
_entity_poly.entity_id
_entity_poly.type
_entity_poly.pdbx_seq_one_letter_code
_entity_poly.pdbx_strand_id
1 'polypeptide(L)'
;MDFNVYSCVLHICCFILAGAVVFLSVMLKKSKNKLVAFLKSKEFFGISVAEKELLDDIERGFKNDEFKMYLQFIVDNKTKKLVSAEALSRWEKADGEIIFPGKYISVMEKAGIITKLDYYMFEKASKKLSEWQGTEFEEISISCNFTRYTISEDDFVTKLRDISERYSFDKSKLIIEITEDSIEKNLDVAIKNILWARELGFSIALDDIGNGYTSLVNLCEYPLDIVKIDREILYKANKERGKKLFFGIISLAHYLNLKVVCEGVETEEQNSLVFESDCDYIQGWYYSKGLPENDAEAFAKEYTSKF
;
A
#
# COMPACT_ATOMS: atom_id res chain seq x y z
N MET A 1 -73.08 -7.92 -9.91
CA MET A 1 -72.77 -7.22 -8.67
C MET A 1 -71.43 -7.62 -8.03
N ASP A 2 -70.59 -8.47 -8.71
CA ASP A 2 -69.42 -9.09 -8.11
C ASP A 2 -68.03 -8.51 -8.50
N PHE A 3 -68.01 -7.62 -9.49
CA PHE A 3 -66.72 -7.05 -9.96
C PHE A 3 -66.14 -6.00 -8.98
N ASN A 4 -67.00 -5.34 -8.23
CA ASN A 4 -66.57 -4.28 -7.28
C ASN A 4 -65.98 -4.84 -5.99
N VAL A 5 -66.42 -6.01 -5.53
CA VAL A 5 -65.96 -6.66 -4.31
C VAL A 5 -64.54 -7.23 -4.50
N TYR A 6 -64.24 -7.84 -5.62
CA TYR A 6 -62.91 -8.39 -5.98
C TYR A 6 -61.86 -7.25 -6.09
N SER A 7 -62.26 -6.13 -6.70
CA SER A 7 -61.35 -4.97 -6.79
C SER A 7 -61.02 -4.38 -5.43
N CYS A 8 -61.97 -4.24 -4.49
CA CYS A 8 -61.72 -3.78 -3.13
C CYS A 8 -60.82 -4.73 -2.32
N VAL A 9 -61.04 -6.05 -2.43
CA VAL A 9 -60.23 -7.06 -1.74
C VAL A 9 -58.79 -7.03 -2.27
N LEU A 10 -58.61 -6.91 -3.60
CA LEU A 10 -57.27 -6.79 -4.19
C LEU A 10 -56.51 -5.56 -3.73
N HIS A 11 -57.16 -4.39 -3.64
CA HIS A 11 -56.56 -3.17 -3.15
C HIS A 11 -56.16 -3.27 -1.65
N ILE A 12 -57.02 -3.88 -0.82
CA ILE A 12 -56.73 -4.10 0.59
C ILE A 12 -55.52 -5.04 0.75
N CYS A 13 -55.46 -6.13 -0.01
CA CYS A 13 -54.31 -7.06 0.00
C CYS A 13 -53.02 -6.37 -0.47
N CYS A 14 -53.05 -5.54 -1.48
CA CYS A 14 -51.90 -4.75 -1.94
C CYS A 14 -51.42 -3.76 -0.86
N PHE A 15 -52.32 -3.09 -0.16
CA PHE A 15 -51.95 -2.18 0.95
C PHE A 15 -51.34 -2.93 2.13
N ILE A 16 -51.86 -4.12 2.50
CA ILE A 16 -51.31 -4.95 3.55
C ILE A 16 -49.90 -5.46 3.18
N LEU A 17 -49.72 -5.92 1.91
CA LEU A 17 -48.40 -6.35 1.41
C LEU A 17 -47.37 -5.20 1.37
N ALA A 18 -47.78 -4.03 0.90
CA ALA A 18 -46.92 -2.84 0.90
C ALA A 18 -46.51 -2.43 2.33
N GLY A 19 -47.45 -2.45 3.26
CA GLY A 19 -47.18 -2.19 4.69
C GLY A 19 -46.22 -3.23 5.30
N ALA A 20 -46.40 -4.52 4.98
CA ALA A 20 -45.50 -5.59 5.43
C ALA A 20 -44.07 -5.44 4.86
N VAL A 21 -43.93 -5.07 3.60
CA VAL A 21 -42.61 -4.82 2.96
C VAL A 21 -41.90 -3.64 3.62
N VAL A 22 -42.62 -2.54 3.88
CA VAL A 22 -42.04 -1.37 4.58
C VAL A 22 -41.63 -1.75 6.00
N PHE A 23 -42.50 -2.45 6.72
CA PHE A 23 -42.19 -2.91 8.09
C PHE A 23 -40.97 -3.84 8.14
N LEU A 24 -40.88 -4.81 7.23
CA LEU A 24 -39.71 -5.70 7.10
C LEU A 24 -38.43 -4.92 6.76
N SER A 25 -38.51 -3.96 5.86
CA SER A 25 -37.39 -3.10 5.49
C SER A 25 -36.87 -2.28 6.69
N VAL A 26 -37.76 -1.73 7.49
CA VAL A 26 -37.42 -0.98 8.71
C VAL A 26 -36.81 -1.90 9.77
N MET A 27 -37.35 -3.11 9.94
CA MET A 27 -36.83 -4.11 10.88
C MET A 27 -35.45 -4.61 10.46
N LEU A 28 -35.24 -4.87 9.16
CA LEU A 28 -33.92 -5.25 8.61
C LEU A 28 -32.89 -4.14 8.82
N LYS A 29 -33.26 -2.87 8.54
CA LYS A 29 -32.37 -1.72 8.75
C LYS A 29 -32.00 -1.55 10.23
N LYS A 30 -32.98 -1.74 11.14
CA LYS A 30 -32.77 -1.66 12.60
C LYS A 30 -31.91 -2.83 13.11
N SER A 31 -32.10 -4.04 12.59
CA SER A 31 -31.27 -5.21 12.89
C SER A 31 -29.84 -5.06 12.37
N LYS A 32 -29.67 -4.57 11.12
CA LYS A 32 -28.36 -4.25 10.54
C LYS A 32 -27.62 -3.21 11.39
N ASN A 33 -28.29 -2.14 11.80
CA ASN A 33 -27.67 -1.12 12.65
C ASN A 33 -27.29 -1.64 14.04
N LYS A 34 -28.11 -2.53 14.65
CA LYS A 34 -27.77 -3.20 15.90
C LYS A 34 -26.58 -4.16 15.75
N LEU A 35 -26.53 -4.90 14.64
CA LEU A 35 -25.41 -5.79 14.33
C LEU A 35 -24.11 -5.01 14.11
N VAL A 36 -24.17 -3.90 13.36
CA VAL A 36 -23.02 -3.00 13.14
C VAL A 36 -22.56 -2.39 14.47
N ALA A 37 -23.49 -1.92 15.32
CA ALA A 37 -23.16 -1.41 16.65
C ALA A 37 -22.57 -2.48 17.57
N PHE A 38 -23.06 -3.72 17.51
CA PHE A 38 -22.54 -4.88 18.27
C PHE A 38 -21.16 -5.32 17.75
N LEU A 39 -20.97 -5.37 16.43
CA LEU A 39 -19.67 -5.66 15.83
C LEU A 39 -18.66 -4.57 16.21
N LYS A 40 -19.01 -3.29 16.07
CA LYS A 40 -18.17 -2.18 16.54
C LYS A 40 -17.84 -2.27 18.03
N SER A 41 -18.79 -2.68 18.88
CA SER A 41 -18.52 -2.86 20.32
C SER A 41 -17.62 -4.05 20.62
N LYS A 42 -17.64 -5.11 19.82
CA LYS A 42 -16.74 -6.26 19.96
C LYS A 42 -15.32 -5.95 19.47
N GLU A 43 -15.19 -5.19 18.39
CA GLU A 43 -13.88 -4.71 17.88
C GLU A 43 -13.21 -3.77 18.90
N PHE A 44 -13.97 -3.01 19.66
CA PHE A 44 -13.46 -2.12 20.72
C PHE A 44 -12.94 -2.83 21.98
N PHE A 45 -13.14 -4.15 22.14
CA PHE A 45 -12.68 -4.87 23.34
C PHE A 45 -11.14 -5.06 23.41
N GLY A 46 -10.41 -4.72 22.34
CA GLY A 46 -8.93 -4.80 22.29
C GLY A 46 -8.22 -3.45 22.22
N ILE A 47 -8.95 -2.33 22.17
CA ILE A 47 -8.36 -0.99 22.02
C ILE A 47 -8.36 -0.27 23.37
N SER A 48 -7.18 0.15 23.83
CA SER A 48 -7.00 0.90 25.07
C SER A 48 -7.56 2.34 24.98
N VAL A 49 -7.71 3.03 26.10
CA VAL A 49 -8.14 4.44 26.14
C VAL A 49 -7.19 5.34 25.36
N ALA A 50 -5.87 5.12 25.51
CA ALA A 50 -4.86 5.88 24.76
C ALA A 50 -4.92 5.64 23.25
N GLU A 51 -5.21 4.40 22.82
CA GLU A 51 -5.41 4.10 21.39
C GLU A 51 -6.67 4.77 20.84
N LYS A 52 -7.73 4.93 21.65
CA LYS A 52 -8.94 5.66 21.22
C LYS A 52 -8.65 7.15 21.02
N GLU A 53 -7.94 7.78 21.94
CA GLU A 53 -7.52 9.17 21.80
C GLU A 53 -6.65 9.35 20.54
N LEU A 54 -5.74 8.42 20.29
CA LEU A 54 -4.93 8.43 19.08
C LEU A 54 -5.77 8.26 17.80
N LEU A 55 -6.83 7.43 17.82
CA LEU A 55 -7.73 7.26 16.66
C LEU A 55 -8.52 8.55 16.36
N ASP A 56 -9.00 9.24 17.41
CA ASP A 56 -9.66 10.54 17.24
C ASP A 56 -8.70 11.58 16.66
N ASP A 57 -7.43 11.55 17.09
CA ASP A 57 -6.37 12.41 16.56
C ASP A 57 -6.07 12.05 15.07
N ILE A 58 -5.98 10.77 14.74
CA ILE A 58 -5.77 10.29 13.37
C ILE A 58 -6.91 10.76 12.45
N GLU A 59 -8.17 10.67 12.90
CA GLU A 59 -9.30 11.15 12.10
C GLU A 59 -9.24 12.67 11.85
N ARG A 60 -8.81 13.44 12.86
CA ARG A 60 -8.55 14.88 12.68
C ARG A 60 -7.39 15.12 11.72
N GLY A 61 -6.31 14.37 11.86
CA GLY A 61 -5.13 14.45 10.98
C GLY A 61 -5.47 14.27 9.50
N PHE A 62 -6.35 13.31 9.17
CA PHE A 62 -6.82 13.16 7.79
C PHE A 62 -7.64 14.37 7.31
N LYS A 63 -8.52 14.92 8.15
CA LYS A 63 -9.35 16.09 7.79
C LYS A 63 -8.52 17.35 7.58
N ASN A 64 -7.38 17.46 8.28
CA ASN A 64 -6.48 18.61 8.23
C ASN A 64 -5.34 18.41 7.22
N ASP A 65 -5.34 17.33 6.42
CA ASP A 65 -4.21 16.97 5.52
C ASP A 65 -2.86 16.90 6.25
N GLU A 66 -2.84 16.35 7.48
CA GLU A 66 -1.61 16.21 8.27
C GLU A 66 -0.80 14.97 7.87
N PHE A 67 -1.41 13.98 7.17
CA PHE A 67 -0.67 12.85 6.62
C PHE A 67 0.02 13.26 5.33
N LYS A 68 1.36 13.33 5.38
CA LYS A 68 2.20 13.76 4.27
C LYS A 68 2.89 12.58 3.61
N MET A 69 3.13 12.70 2.31
CA MET A 69 3.96 11.79 1.57
C MET A 69 5.41 12.28 1.62
N TYR A 70 6.30 11.41 2.03
CA TYR A 70 7.74 11.58 1.93
C TYR A 70 8.24 10.63 0.85
N LEU A 71 9.25 11.03 0.12
CA LEU A 71 9.83 10.23 -0.95
C LEU A 71 11.25 9.83 -0.60
N GLN A 72 11.53 8.53 -0.61
CA GLN A 72 12.87 8.00 -0.47
C GLN A 72 13.32 7.44 -1.81
N PHE A 73 14.32 8.04 -2.42
CA PHE A 73 14.77 7.65 -3.75
C PHE A 73 15.51 6.32 -3.77
N ILE A 74 15.31 5.61 -4.87
CA ILE A 74 15.94 4.36 -5.25
C ILE A 74 16.78 4.64 -6.50
N VAL A 75 18.01 4.15 -6.51
CA VAL A 75 18.95 4.36 -7.60
C VAL A 75 19.22 3.07 -8.38
N ASP A 76 19.45 3.21 -9.66
CA ASP A 76 19.99 2.12 -10.48
C ASP A 76 21.42 1.77 -10.03
N ASN A 77 21.68 0.50 -9.78
CA ASN A 77 22.95 0.07 -9.21
C ASN A 77 24.16 0.35 -10.13
N LYS A 78 23.98 0.31 -11.44
CA LYS A 78 25.07 0.48 -12.42
C LYS A 78 25.27 1.93 -12.81
N THR A 79 24.18 2.63 -13.15
CA THR A 79 24.25 4.01 -13.66
C THR A 79 24.18 5.07 -12.58
N LYS A 80 23.75 4.68 -11.36
CA LYS A 80 23.49 5.54 -10.21
C LYS A 80 22.41 6.60 -10.45
N LYS A 81 21.63 6.49 -11.52
CA LYS A 81 20.50 7.38 -11.78
C LYS A 81 19.32 7.06 -10.84
N LEU A 82 18.55 8.08 -10.51
CA LEU A 82 17.27 7.89 -9.82
C LEU A 82 16.29 7.19 -10.75
N VAL A 83 15.67 6.10 -10.29
CA VAL A 83 14.74 5.29 -11.09
C VAL A 83 13.37 5.17 -10.45
N SER A 84 13.31 5.26 -9.11
CA SER A 84 12.07 5.18 -8.37
C SER A 84 12.18 5.94 -7.05
N ALA A 85 11.05 6.12 -6.37
CA ALA A 85 10.99 6.61 -5.00
C ALA A 85 9.90 5.87 -4.23
N GLU A 86 10.18 5.48 -3.00
CA GLU A 86 9.17 4.92 -2.10
C GLU A 86 8.38 6.02 -1.41
N ALA A 87 7.05 5.94 -1.48
CA ALA A 87 6.12 6.84 -0.82
C ALA A 87 5.92 6.41 0.64
N LEU A 88 6.56 7.13 1.54
CA LEU A 88 6.54 6.90 2.98
C LEU A 88 5.56 7.87 3.64
N SER A 89 4.57 7.36 4.38
CA SER A 89 3.68 8.21 5.15
C SER A 89 4.39 8.82 6.36
N ARG A 90 4.12 10.10 6.64
CA ARG A 90 4.50 10.81 7.87
C ARG A 90 3.29 11.60 8.35
N TRP A 91 3.07 11.60 9.64
CA TRP A 91 2.01 12.41 10.21
C TRP A 91 2.63 13.69 10.81
N GLU A 92 2.46 14.79 10.08
CA GLU A 92 2.94 16.12 10.48
C GLU A 92 1.81 16.87 11.18
N LYS A 93 1.93 17.07 12.47
CA LYS A 93 0.98 17.85 13.25
C LYS A 93 1.16 19.36 13.02
N ALA A 94 0.13 20.10 13.30
CA ALA A 94 0.12 21.57 13.15
C ALA A 94 1.21 22.29 14.00
N ASP A 95 1.66 21.69 15.09
CA ASP A 95 2.75 22.18 15.94
C ASP A 95 4.16 21.84 15.42
N GLY A 96 4.25 21.14 14.31
CA GLY A 96 5.51 20.71 13.67
C GLY A 96 6.04 19.36 14.16
N GLU A 97 5.33 18.65 15.05
CA GLU A 97 5.72 17.29 15.44
C GLU A 97 5.52 16.33 14.25
N ILE A 98 6.55 15.54 13.92
CA ILE A 98 6.49 14.49 12.90
C ILE A 98 6.39 13.14 13.59
N ILE A 99 5.26 12.46 13.40
CA ILE A 99 5.00 11.13 13.94
C ILE A 99 5.26 10.08 12.86
N PHE A 100 6.10 9.11 13.20
CA PHE A 100 6.49 8.02 12.29
C PHE A 100 5.47 6.87 12.28
N PRO A 101 5.38 6.11 11.16
CA PRO A 101 4.42 5.03 10.93
C PRO A 101 4.27 4.04 12.07
N GLY A 102 5.36 3.64 12.72
CA GLY A 102 5.35 2.70 13.85
C GLY A 102 4.49 3.12 15.05
N LYS A 103 4.05 4.39 15.12
CA LYS A 103 3.19 4.89 16.20
C LYS A 103 1.70 4.78 15.88
N TYR A 104 1.30 4.79 14.59
CA TYR A 104 -0.12 4.86 14.22
C TYR A 104 -0.59 3.67 13.37
N ILE A 105 0.27 3.03 12.56
CA ILE A 105 -0.15 1.95 11.66
C ILE A 105 -0.81 0.81 12.45
N SER A 106 -0.15 0.29 13.50
CA SER A 106 -0.69 -0.83 14.28
C SER A 106 -2.03 -0.51 14.94
N VAL A 107 -2.24 0.74 15.35
CA VAL A 107 -3.53 1.20 15.92
C VAL A 107 -4.60 1.31 14.84
N MET A 108 -4.24 1.82 13.65
CA MET A 108 -5.14 1.88 12.50
C MET A 108 -5.55 0.47 12.02
N GLU A 109 -4.62 -0.49 12.00
CA GLU A 109 -4.91 -1.89 11.67
C GLU A 109 -5.90 -2.52 12.67
N LYS A 110 -5.64 -2.38 13.97
CA LYS A 110 -6.55 -2.87 15.03
C LYS A 110 -7.94 -2.25 14.92
N ALA A 111 -8.02 -0.99 14.53
CA ALA A 111 -9.27 -0.27 14.35
C ALA A 111 -9.96 -0.53 12.99
N GLY A 112 -9.31 -1.26 12.07
CA GLY A 112 -9.83 -1.54 10.73
C GLY A 112 -9.92 -0.32 9.82
N ILE A 113 -9.09 0.72 10.06
CA ILE A 113 -9.10 1.96 9.27
C ILE A 113 -7.81 2.18 8.47
N ILE A 114 -6.89 1.21 8.48
CA ILE A 114 -5.61 1.32 7.78
C ILE A 114 -5.79 1.48 6.27
N THR A 115 -6.82 0.86 5.70
CA THR A 115 -7.14 0.95 4.26
C THR A 115 -7.32 2.39 3.80
N LYS A 116 -7.79 3.27 4.69
CA LYS A 116 -7.91 4.71 4.41
C LYS A 116 -6.55 5.36 4.16
N LEU A 117 -5.51 4.97 4.92
CA LEU A 117 -4.15 5.48 4.73
C LEU A 117 -3.55 4.97 3.43
N ASP A 118 -3.71 3.68 3.13
CA ASP A 118 -3.16 3.07 1.92
C ASP A 118 -3.70 3.76 0.66
N TYR A 119 -5.03 3.91 0.54
CA TYR A 119 -5.63 4.63 -0.59
C TYR A 119 -5.29 6.12 -0.61
N TYR A 120 -5.15 6.75 0.55
CA TYR A 120 -4.75 8.15 0.64
C TYR A 120 -3.33 8.38 0.10
N MET A 121 -2.38 7.49 0.46
CA MET A 121 -1.02 7.52 -0.05
C MET A 121 -0.96 7.20 -1.55
N PHE A 122 -1.73 6.22 -2.00
CA PHE A 122 -1.87 5.87 -3.41
C PHE A 122 -2.41 7.05 -4.24
N GLU A 123 -3.39 7.79 -3.72
CA GLU A 123 -3.90 8.99 -4.38
C GLU A 123 -2.84 10.09 -4.47
N LYS A 124 -2.08 10.34 -3.39
CA LYS A 124 -0.98 11.32 -3.41
C LYS A 124 0.10 10.93 -4.43
N ALA A 125 0.48 9.66 -4.50
CA ALA A 125 1.45 9.16 -5.48
C ALA A 125 0.93 9.29 -6.92
N SER A 126 -0.35 8.94 -7.17
CA SER A 126 -0.98 9.10 -8.48
C SER A 126 -0.99 10.57 -8.93
N LYS A 127 -1.31 11.49 -8.02
CA LYS A 127 -1.26 12.93 -8.28
C LYS A 127 0.16 13.38 -8.60
N LYS A 128 1.15 12.96 -7.79
CA LYS A 128 2.56 13.32 -7.99
C LYS A 128 3.10 12.82 -9.33
N LEU A 129 2.82 11.58 -9.72
CA LEU A 129 3.18 11.05 -11.04
C LEU A 129 2.57 11.86 -12.18
N SER A 130 1.31 12.32 -12.01
CA SER A 130 0.67 13.21 -12.99
C SER A 130 1.35 14.59 -13.06
N GLU A 131 1.81 15.14 -11.93
CA GLU A 131 2.56 16.40 -11.89
C GLU A 131 3.95 16.27 -12.53
N TRP A 132 4.55 15.08 -12.49
CA TRP A 132 5.87 14.79 -13.07
C TRP A 132 5.84 14.54 -14.58
N GLN A 133 4.68 14.33 -15.19
CA GLN A 133 4.59 14.16 -16.65
C GLN A 133 5.13 15.37 -17.41
N GLY A 134 5.93 15.10 -18.43
CA GLY A 134 6.58 16.13 -19.24
C GLY A 134 7.66 16.92 -18.49
N THR A 135 8.05 16.49 -17.29
CA THR A 135 9.16 17.07 -16.52
C THR A 135 10.40 16.16 -16.57
N GLU A 136 11.49 16.62 -16.00
CA GLU A 136 12.72 15.82 -15.83
C GLU A 136 12.54 14.59 -14.91
N PHE A 137 11.42 14.48 -14.19
CA PHE A 137 11.08 13.38 -13.28
C PHE A 137 10.17 12.32 -13.89
N GLU A 138 9.72 12.50 -15.15
CA GLU A 138 8.75 11.62 -15.82
C GLU A 138 9.14 10.13 -15.78
N GLU A 139 10.44 9.84 -15.82
CA GLU A 139 10.95 8.47 -15.81
C GLU A 139 11.01 7.85 -14.42
N ILE A 140 10.83 8.64 -13.34
CA ILE A 140 10.89 8.15 -11.96
C ILE A 140 9.55 7.51 -11.58
N SER A 141 9.58 6.26 -11.17
CA SER A 141 8.41 5.54 -10.62
C SER A 141 8.17 5.91 -9.15
N ILE A 142 6.95 5.72 -8.65
CA ILE A 142 6.66 5.83 -7.22
C ILE A 142 6.05 4.52 -6.74
N SER A 143 6.56 3.98 -5.62
CA SER A 143 6.00 2.82 -4.96
C SER A 143 5.17 3.22 -3.74
N CYS A 144 4.08 2.47 -3.49
CA CYS A 144 3.17 2.65 -2.38
C CYS A 144 2.95 1.33 -1.65
N ASN A 145 3.08 1.36 -0.33
CA ASN A 145 2.82 0.23 0.54
C ASN A 145 1.31 -0.03 0.68
N PHE A 146 0.91 -1.28 0.55
CA PHE A 146 -0.45 -1.75 0.79
C PHE A 146 -0.48 -2.86 1.84
N THR A 147 -1.33 -2.69 2.83
CA THR A 147 -1.52 -3.71 3.86
C THR A 147 -2.39 -4.87 3.36
N ARG A 148 -2.27 -6.03 4.01
CA ARG A 148 -3.11 -7.22 3.76
C ARG A 148 -4.61 -6.93 3.84
N TYR A 149 -5.01 -5.97 4.68
CA TYR A 149 -6.41 -5.60 4.83
C TYR A 149 -6.94 -4.95 3.56
N THR A 150 -6.14 -4.08 2.95
CA THR A 150 -6.51 -3.35 1.75
C THR A 150 -6.51 -4.24 0.51
N ILE A 151 -5.47 -5.08 0.36
CA ILE A 151 -5.36 -5.99 -0.79
C ILE A 151 -6.50 -7.02 -0.80
N SER A 152 -7.02 -7.40 0.38
CA SER A 152 -8.11 -8.38 0.52
C SER A 152 -9.51 -7.77 0.41
N GLU A 153 -9.66 -6.47 0.14
CA GLU A 153 -10.98 -5.87 -0.08
C GLU A 153 -11.58 -6.30 -1.43
N ASP A 154 -12.87 -6.62 -1.46
CA ASP A 154 -13.57 -7.03 -2.69
C ASP A 154 -13.57 -5.93 -3.76
N ASP A 155 -13.48 -4.67 -3.37
CA ASP A 155 -13.50 -3.49 -4.24
C ASP A 155 -12.10 -2.87 -4.45
N PHE A 156 -11.02 -3.55 -4.02
CA PHE A 156 -9.64 -3.07 -4.13
C PHE A 156 -9.31 -2.54 -5.52
N VAL A 157 -9.48 -3.37 -6.54
CA VAL A 157 -9.13 -3.03 -7.93
C VAL A 157 -10.00 -1.90 -8.48
N THR A 158 -11.28 -1.86 -8.07
CA THR A 158 -12.20 -0.77 -8.44
C THR A 158 -11.73 0.55 -7.86
N LYS A 159 -11.32 0.57 -6.59
CA LYS A 159 -10.79 1.77 -5.93
C LYS A 159 -9.48 2.22 -6.57
N LEU A 160 -8.55 1.31 -6.89
CA LEU A 160 -7.31 1.66 -7.60
C LEU A 160 -7.60 2.33 -8.94
N ARG A 161 -8.54 1.78 -9.71
CA ARG A 161 -8.99 2.35 -10.98
C ARG A 161 -9.58 3.73 -10.78
N ASP A 162 -10.60 3.85 -9.93
CA ASP A 162 -11.34 5.09 -9.69
C ASP A 162 -10.43 6.22 -9.19
N ILE A 163 -9.39 5.89 -8.41
CA ILE A 163 -8.38 6.86 -7.95
C ILE A 163 -7.46 7.23 -9.10
N SER A 164 -6.86 6.25 -9.77
CA SER A 164 -5.85 6.50 -10.81
C SER A 164 -6.42 7.19 -12.05
N GLU A 165 -7.69 6.94 -12.40
CA GLU A 165 -8.34 7.59 -13.55
C GLU A 165 -8.63 9.09 -13.36
N ARG A 166 -8.51 9.60 -12.12
CA ARG A 166 -8.58 11.05 -11.85
C ARG A 166 -7.32 11.81 -12.27
N TYR A 167 -6.23 11.09 -12.53
CA TYR A 167 -4.91 11.64 -12.83
C TYR A 167 -4.38 11.05 -14.13
N SER A 168 -3.64 11.88 -14.91
CA SER A 168 -3.03 11.45 -16.17
C SER A 168 -1.58 11.06 -15.92
N PHE A 169 -1.25 9.76 -15.94
CA PHE A 169 0.11 9.24 -15.83
C PHE A 169 0.21 7.83 -16.41
N ASP A 170 1.43 7.39 -16.73
CA ASP A 170 1.68 5.99 -17.07
C ASP A 170 1.56 5.11 -15.83
N LYS A 171 0.56 4.22 -15.79
CA LYS A 171 0.29 3.35 -14.64
C LYS A 171 1.45 2.43 -14.29
N SER A 172 2.31 2.10 -15.25
CA SER A 172 3.52 1.30 -15.00
C SER A 172 4.55 2.01 -14.09
N LYS A 173 4.43 3.33 -13.96
CA LYS A 173 5.25 4.15 -13.05
C LYS A 173 4.77 4.11 -11.61
N LEU A 174 3.59 3.52 -11.31
CA LEU A 174 3.13 3.33 -9.95
C LEU A 174 3.28 1.86 -9.56
N ILE A 175 4.05 1.62 -8.48
CA ILE A 175 4.39 0.30 -7.98
C ILE A 175 3.58 0.04 -6.72
N ILE A 176 2.87 -1.09 -6.67
CA ILE A 176 2.14 -1.56 -5.49
C ILE A 176 3.09 -2.45 -4.70
N GLU A 177 3.48 -2.01 -3.49
CA GLU A 177 4.32 -2.79 -2.59
C GLU A 177 3.45 -3.59 -1.60
N ILE A 178 3.76 -4.86 -1.48
CA ILE A 178 3.07 -5.81 -0.61
C ILE A 178 4.10 -6.59 0.20
N THR A 179 3.82 -6.84 1.47
CA THR A 179 4.62 -7.76 2.28
C THR A 179 4.11 -9.19 2.14
N GLU A 180 4.93 -10.18 2.46
CA GLU A 180 4.53 -11.59 2.44
C GLU A 180 3.34 -11.87 3.36
N ASP A 181 3.34 -11.34 4.59
CA ASP A 181 2.23 -11.43 5.55
C ASP A 181 0.91 -10.88 5.00
N SER A 182 0.99 -10.03 3.99
CA SER A 182 -0.17 -9.41 3.34
C SER A 182 -1.02 -10.42 2.58
N ILE A 183 -0.45 -11.54 2.17
CA ILE A 183 -1.09 -12.50 1.27
C ILE A 183 -1.63 -13.72 2.03
N GLU A 184 -1.03 -14.14 3.15
CA GLU A 184 -1.30 -15.43 3.80
C GLU A 184 -2.76 -15.65 4.28
N LYS A 185 -3.50 -14.62 4.68
CA LYS A 185 -4.81 -14.80 5.34
C LYS A 185 -6.02 -14.96 4.40
N ASN A 186 -5.93 -14.45 3.16
CA ASN A 186 -6.97 -14.58 2.12
C ASN A 186 -6.30 -14.74 0.76
N LEU A 187 -5.46 -15.73 0.64
CA LEU A 187 -4.56 -15.97 -0.48
C LEU A 187 -5.24 -15.81 -1.84
N ASP A 188 -6.39 -16.47 -2.04
CA ASP A 188 -7.09 -16.45 -3.34
C ASP A 188 -7.58 -15.05 -3.75
N VAL A 189 -8.12 -14.29 -2.78
CA VAL A 189 -8.64 -12.93 -3.04
C VAL A 189 -7.48 -11.97 -3.28
N ALA A 190 -6.43 -12.03 -2.44
CA ALA A 190 -5.26 -11.19 -2.57
C ALA A 190 -4.54 -11.41 -3.91
N ILE A 191 -4.25 -12.67 -4.29
CA ILE A 191 -3.62 -13.00 -5.57
C ILE A 191 -4.47 -12.50 -6.75
N LYS A 192 -5.77 -12.72 -6.72
CA LYS A 192 -6.69 -12.25 -7.75
C LYS A 192 -6.67 -10.72 -7.88
N ASN A 193 -6.69 -10.01 -6.77
CA ASN A 193 -6.65 -8.55 -6.74
C ASN A 193 -5.29 -8.01 -7.27
N ILE A 194 -4.18 -8.66 -6.91
CA ILE A 194 -2.84 -8.32 -7.43
C ILE A 194 -2.77 -8.57 -8.94
N LEU A 195 -3.28 -9.70 -9.44
CA LEU A 195 -3.35 -9.99 -10.87
C LEU A 195 -4.12 -8.89 -11.63
N TRP A 196 -5.28 -8.50 -11.11
CA TRP A 196 -6.09 -7.47 -11.75
C TRP A 196 -5.48 -6.06 -11.64
N ALA A 197 -4.77 -5.75 -10.55
CA ALA A 197 -4.00 -4.51 -10.45
C ALA A 197 -2.90 -4.47 -11.51
N ARG A 198 -2.23 -5.60 -11.75
CA ARG A 198 -1.23 -5.73 -12.81
C ARG A 198 -1.85 -5.60 -14.22
N GLU A 199 -3.04 -6.16 -14.45
CA GLU A 199 -3.79 -5.97 -15.70
C GLU A 199 -4.22 -4.51 -15.93
N LEU A 200 -4.43 -3.72 -14.87
CA LEU A 200 -4.64 -2.28 -14.96
C LEU A 200 -3.37 -1.51 -15.36
N GLY A 201 -2.20 -2.16 -15.36
CA GLY A 201 -0.92 -1.60 -15.76
C GLY A 201 0.02 -1.24 -14.61
N PHE A 202 -0.36 -1.49 -13.34
CA PHE A 202 0.52 -1.27 -12.20
C PHE A 202 1.61 -2.34 -12.10
N SER A 203 2.80 -1.97 -11.61
CA SER A 203 3.84 -2.93 -11.25
C SER A 203 3.66 -3.41 -9.82
N ILE A 204 4.08 -4.65 -9.53
CA ILE A 204 3.93 -5.27 -8.21
C ILE A 204 5.31 -5.56 -7.62
N ALA A 205 5.56 -5.09 -6.41
CA ALA A 205 6.77 -5.38 -5.64
C ALA A 205 6.45 -6.19 -4.38
N LEU A 206 7.22 -7.24 -4.13
CA LEU A 206 7.21 -7.96 -2.86
C LEU A 206 8.29 -7.39 -1.97
N ASP A 207 7.87 -6.91 -0.80
CA ASP A 207 8.73 -6.27 0.21
C ASP A 207 9.18 -7.25 1.30
N ASP A 208 10.24 -6.88 2.02
CA ASP A 208 10.76 -7.57 3.21
C ASP A 208 11.24 -9.02 2.98
N ILE A 209 11.76 -9.38 1.79
CA ILE A 209 12.30 -10.73 1.58
C ILE A 209 13.46 -11.00 2.52
N GLY A 210 13.27 -12.03 3.37
CA GLY A 210 14.28 -12.51 4.32
C GLY A 210 14.08 -12.06 5.75
N ASN A 211 13.03 -11.29 6.02
CA ASN A 211 12.65 -10.87 7.37
C ASN A 211 11.54 -11.75 7.93
N GLY A 212 11.73 -13.07 7.97
CA GLY A 212 10.74 -13.99 8.56
C GLY A 212 10.60 -15.33 7.84
N TYR A 213 9.37 -15.72 7.57
CA TYR A 213 9.01 -17.01 7.01
C TYR A 213 8.89 -17.00 5.47
N THR A 214 9.61 -16.11 4.77
CA THR A 214 9.50 -16.01 3.31
C THR A 214 9.68 -17.37 2.66
N SER A 215 8.60 -17.92 2.14
CA SER A 215 8.64 -19.12 1.32
C SER A 215 9.10 -18.73 -0.08
N LEU A 216 10.26 -19.23 -0.51
CA LEU A 216 10.72 -19.06 -1.90
C LEU A 216 9.67 -19.54 -2.93
N VAL A 217 8.73 -20.39 -2.51
CA VAL A 217 7.59 -20.85 -3.33
C VAL A 217 6.70 -19.69 -3.73
N ASN A 218 6.51 -18.72 -2.83
CA ASN A 218 5.67 -17.54 -3.07
C ASN A 218 6.17 -16.68 -4.24
N LEU A 219 7.50 -16.65 -4.47
CA LEU A 219 8.09 -15.97 -5.64
C LEU A 219 7.63 -16.58 -6.98
N CYS A 220 7.25 -17.85 -6.98
CA CYS A 220 6.76 -18.53 -8.18
C CYS A 220 5.25 -18.40 -8.36
N GLU A 221 4.52 -18.20 -7.28
CA GLU A 221 3.04 -18.19 -7.28
C GLU A 221 2.47 -16.78 -7.45
N TYR A 222 3.18 -15.76 -6.98
CA TYR A 222 2.70 -14.39 -7.03
C TYR A 222 3.09 -13.71 -8.35
N PRO A 223 2.19 -12.89 -8.92
CA PRO A 223 2.46 -12.16 -10.17
C PRO A 223 3.31 -10.90 -9.89
N LEU A 224 4.56 -11.11 -9.54
CA LEU A 224 5.51 -10.08 -9.15
C LEU A 224 6.29 -9.54 -10.35
N ASP A 225 6.76 -8.30 -10.24
CA ASP A 225 7.70 -7.64 -11.16
C ASP A 225 9.02 -7.32 -10.44
N ILE A 226 8.95 -7.02 -9.14
CA ILE A 226 10.08 -6.56 -8.33
C ILE A 226 10.08 -7.32 -6.99
N VAL A 227 11.28 -7.55 -6.46
CA VAL A 227 11.48 -8.04 -5.10
C VAL A 227 12.44 -7.12 -4.36
N LYS A 228 12.14 -6.83 -3.08
CA LYS A 228 12.95 -5.99 -2.21
C LYS A 228 13.61 -6.87 -1.15
N ILE A 229 14.94 -6.86 -1.12
CA ILE A 229 15.72 -7.63 -0.13
C ILE A 229 15.90 -6.76 1.10
N ASP A 230 15.38 -7.25 2.24
CA ASP A 230 15.49 -6.58 3.54
C ASP A 230 16.95 -6.39 3.97
N ARG A 231 17.18 -5.27 4.64
CA ARG A 231 18.50 -4.90 5.18
C ARG A 231 19.15 -5.97 6.05
N GLU A 232 18.40 -6.83 6.72
CA GLU A 232 18.97 -7.88 7.57
C GLU A 232 19.80 -8.89 6.77
N ILE A 233 19.39 -9.21 5.54
CA ILE A 233 20.16 -10.07 4.65
C ILE A 233 21.47 -9.38 4.24
N LEU A 234 21.40 -8.09 3.89
CA LEU A 234 22.57 -7.29 3.58
C LEU A 234 23.54 -7.22 4.77
N TYR A 235 23.06 -7.00 6.00
CA TYR A 235 23.89 -7.01 7.22
C TYR A 235 24.58 -8.36 7.43
N LYS A 236 23.91 -9.46 7.17
CA LYS A 236 24.49 -10.80 7.29
C LYS A 236 25.52 -11.11 6.18
N ALA A 237 25.48 -10.36 5.07
CA ALA A 237 26.39 -10.51 3.94
C ALA A 237 27.83 -10.03 4.21
N ASN A 238 28.11 -9.46 5.40
CA ASN A 238 29.47 -9.20 5.88
C ASN A 238 30.28 -10.47 6.16
N LYS A 239 29.62 -11.66 6.21
CA LYS A 239 30.25 -12.97 6.38
C LYS A 239 30.13 -13.77 5.08
N GLU A 240 31.13 -14.58 4.79
CA GLU A 240 31.21 -15.38 3.55
C GLU A 240 29.93 -16.16 3.24
N ARG A 241 29.33 -16.81 4.25
CA ARG A 241 28.08 -17.58 4.07
C ARG A 241 26.87 -16.66 3.80
N GLY A 242 26.82 -15.52 4.46
CA GLY A 242 25.77 -14.50 4.23
C GLY A 242 25.90 -13.86 2.86
N LYS A 243 27.15 -13.57 2.41
CA LYS A 243 27.42 -13.07 1.04
C LYS A 243 26.91 -14.04 -0.02
N LYS A 244 27.18 -15.34 0.15
CA LYS A 244 26.67 -16.38 -0.77
C LYS A 244 25.14 -16.45 -0.77
N LEU A 245 24.50 -16.30 0.38
CA LEU A 245 23.04 -16.27 0.47
C LEU A 245 22.48 -15.03 -0.27
N PHE A 246 23.01 -13.84 -0.01
CA PHE A 246 22.59 -12.59 -0.65
C PHE A 246 22.69 -12.68 -2.18
N PHE A 247 23.84 -13.14 -2.72
CA PHE A 247 24.02 -13.32 -4.15
C PHE A 247 23.11 -14.41 -4.73
N GLY A 248 22.88 -15.48 -3.96
CA GLY A 248 21.98 -16.57 -4.37
C GLY A 248 20.54 -16.12 -4.51
N ILE A 249 20.06 -15.24 -3.61
CA ILE A 249 18.69 -14.67 -3.69
C ILE A 249 18.56 -13.79 -4.94
N ILE A 250 19.53 -12.92 -5.21
CA ILE A 250 19.53 -12.07 -6.41
C ILE A 250 19.50 -12.92 -7.68
N SER A 251 20.37 -13.93 -7.75
CA SER A 251 20.41 -14.84 -8.90
C SER A 251 19.11 -15.59 -9.10
N LEU A 252 18.45 -16.03 -8.03
CA LEU A 252 17.16 -16.70 -8.09
C LEU A 252 16.06 -15.74 -8.60
N ALA A 253 16.02 -14.51 -8.09
CA ALA A 253 15.05 -13.50 -8.53
C ALA A 253 15.22 -13.21 -10.04
N HIS A 254 16.45 -13.02 -10.51
CA HIS A 254 16.73 -12.84 -11.93
C HIS A 254 16.35 -14.06 -12.78
N TYR A 255 16.55 -15.28 -12.26
CA TYR A 255 16.11 -16.50 -12.95
C TYR A 255 14.59 -16.56 -13.13
N LEU A 256 13.84 -15.93 -12.22
CA LEU A 256 12.39 -15.76 -12.29
C LEU A 256 11.97 -14.50 -13.08
N ASN A 257 12.89 -13.78 -13.71
CA ASN A 257 12.68 -12.51 -14.43
C ASN A 257 12.15 -11.37 -13.53
N LEU A 258 12.49 -11.38 -12.23
CA LEU A 258 12.16 -10.33 -11.29
C LEU A 258 13.31 -9.32 -11.19
N LYS A 259 12.99 -8.04 -11.04
CA LYS A 259 13.94 -7.01 -10.66
C LYS A 259 14.19 -7.04 -9.16
N VAL A 260 15.40 -6.66 -8.74
CA VAL A 260 15.80 -6.72 -7.35
C VAL A 260 16.18 -5.34 -6.83
N VAL A 261 15.58 -4.93 -5.71
CA VAL A 261 15.98 -3.77 -4.91
C VAL A 261 16.69 -4.28 -3.65
N CYS A 262 17.88 -3.79 -3.37
CA CYS A 262 18.55 -4.00 -2.10
C CYS A 262 18.30 -2.81 -1.17
N GLU A 263 17.70 -3.09 -0.01
CA GLU A 263 17.36 -2.07 0.98
C GLU A 263 18.42 -1.89 2.06
N GLY A 264 18.34 -0.74 2.75
CA GLY A 264 19.13 -0.45 3.93
C GLY A 264 20.63 -0.28 3.67
N VAL A 265 21.01 0.16 2.48
CA VAL A 265 22.40 0.51 2.18
C VAL A 265 22.75 1.84 2.85
N GLU A 266 23.65 1.80 3.84
CA GLU A 266 24.02 2.94 4.66
C GLU A 266 25.52 3.29 4.55
N THR A 267 26.37 2.34 4.14
CA THR A 267 27.83 2.50 4.09
C THR A 267 28.40 2.21 2.71
N GLU A 268 29.63 2.73 2.45
CA GLU A 268 30.37 2.47 1.23
C GLU A 268 30.69 0.98 1.03
N GLU A 269 30.96 0.26 2.14
CA GLU A 269 31.25 -1.18 2.07
C GLU A 269 30.01 -1.97 1.61
N GLN A 270 28.83 -1.59 2.13
CA GLN A 270 27.56 -2.19 1.70
C GLN A 270 27.27 -1.86 0.23
N ASN A 271 27.45 -0.58 -0.16
CA ASN A 271 27.27 -0.14 -1.53
C ASN A 271 28.17 -0.90 -2.51
N SER A 272 29.45 -1.09 -2.15
CA SER A 272 30.40 -1.87 -2.94
C SER A 272 29.97 -3.34 -3.07
N LEU A 273 29.50 -3.95 -1.98
CA LEU A 273 29.00 -5.32 -1.98
C LEU A 273 27.78 -5.50 -2.89
N VAL A 274 26.83 -4.55 -2.82
CA VAL A 274 25.63 -4.56 -3.69
C VAL A 274 26.02 -4.35 -5.15
N PHE A 275 27.00 -3.49 -5.43
CA PHE A 275 27.51 -3.30 -6.78
C PHE A 275 28.10 -4.59 -7.38
N GLU A 276 28.83 -5.37 -6.58
CA GLU A 276 29.40 -6.67 -6.98
C GLU A 276 28.33 -7.75 -7.20
N SER A 277 27.16 -7.62 -6.58
CA SER A 277 26.12 -8.67 -6.57
C SER A 277 25.25 -8.73 -7.83
N ASP A 278 25.39 -7.79 -8.74
CA ASP A 278 24.55 -7.59 -9.93
C ASP A 278 23.07 -7.26 -9.59
N CYS A 279 22.80 -6.79 -8.35
CA CYS A 279 21.49 -6.25 -7.96
C CYS A 279 21.07 -5.11 -8.90
N ASP A 280 19.79 -4.98 -9.23
CA ASP A 280 19.32 -3.94 -10.17
C ASP A 280 19.31 -2.57 -9.52
N TYR A 281 18.75 -2.45 -8.32
CA TYR A 281 18.46 -1.17 -7.67
C TYR A 281 18.91 -1.14 -6.21
N ILE A 282 19.15 0.04 -5.70
CA ILE A 282 19.63 0.27 -4.33
C ILE A 282 18.75 1.32 -3.65
N GLN A 283 18.32 1.01 -2.43
CA GLN A 283 17.64 1.93 -1.53
C GLN A 283 18.40 2.00 -0.19
N GLY A 284 18.63 3.21 0.31
CA GLY A 284 19.24 3.39 1.62
C GLY A 284 19.74 4.79 1.88
N TRP A 285 20.10 5.05 3.12
CA TRP A 285 20.55 6.37 3.57
C TRP A 285 21.89 6.78 2.97
N TYR A 286 22.61 5.86 2.39
CA TYR A 286 23.80 6.16 1.61
C TYR A 286 23.47 7.07 0.40
N TYR A 287 22.30 6.93 -0.19
CA TYR A 287 21.84 7.72 -1.33
C TYR A 287 20.80 8.77 -0.95
N SER A 288 19.71 8.36 -0.29
CA SER A 288 18.60 9.23 0.05
C SER A 288 17.95 8.82 1.37
N LYS A 289 17.54 9.80 2.15
CA LYS A 289 16.57 9.63 3.23
C LYS A 289 15.17 9.90 2.69
N GLY A 290 14.14 9.52 3.44
CA GLY A 290 12.77 9.96 3.14
C GLY A 290 12.66 11.48 3.32
N LEU A 291 12.34 12.19 2.25
CA LEU A 291 12.27 13.66 2.16
C LEU A 291 10.82 14.11 1.91
N PRO A 292 10.36 15.23 2.48
CA PRO A 292 9.09 15.85 2.08
C PRO A 292 9.05 16.10 0.58
N GLU A 293 7.87 16.09 -0.05
CA GLU A 293 7.72 16.19 -1.51
C GLU A 293 8.52 17.33 -2.14
N ASN A 294 8.48 18.53 -1.58
CA ASN A 294 9.19 19.69 -2.13
C ASN A 294 10.71 19.55 -2.04
N ASP A 295 11.20 19.00 -0.91
CA ASP A 295 12.62 18.77 -0.70
C ASP A 295 13.13 17.60 -1.56
N ALA A 296 12.26 16.61 -1.82
CA ALA A 296 12.56 15.48 -2.69
C ALA A 296 12.81 15.93 -4.14
N GLU A 297 11.98 16.81 -4.68
CA GLU A 297 12.20 17.34 -6.03
C GLU A 297 13.49 18.19 -6.13
N ALA A 298 13.76 19.03 -5.12
CA ALA A 298 15.00 19.78 -5.06
C ALA A 298 16.24 18.88 -4.99
N PHE A 299 16.17 17.84 -4.14
CA PHE A 299 17.21 16.81 -4.05
C PHE A 299 17.41 16.08 -5.37
N ALA A 300 16.32 15.66 -6.05
CA ALA A 300 16.41 14.92 -7.31
C ALA A 300 17.09 15.76 -8.41
N LYS A 301 16.78 17.07 -8.51
CA LYS A 301 17.45 17.99 -9.43
C LYS A 301 18.95 18.11 -9.15
N GLU A 302 19.31 18.33 -7.88
CA GLU A 302 20.72 18.41 -7.48
C GLU A 302 21.46 17.10 -7.74
N TYR A 303 20.83 15.96 -7.40
CA TYR A 303 21.41 14.64 -7.60
C TYR A 303 21.67 14.37 -9.09
N THR A 304 20.65 14.56 -9.94
CA THR A 304 20.76 14.32 -11.39
C THR A 304 21.81 15.22 -12.06
N SER A 305 22.05 16.41 -11.53
CA SER A 305 23.08 17.31 -12.08
C SER A 305 24.53 16.83 -11.82
N LYS A 306 24.73 15.84 -10.94
CA LYS A 306 26.04 15.29 -10.56
C LYS A 306 26.41 14.02 -11.37
N PHE A 307 25.42 13.42 -12.04
CA PHE A 307 25.56 12.20 -12.84
C PHE A 307 25.02 12.42 -14.25
#